data_1ced4356a4254d7d3a8705374034bcc6
#
_entry.id   1ced4356a4254d7d3a8705374034bcc6
#
_cell.length_a   1.000
_cell.length_b   1.000
_cell.length_c   1.000
_cell.angle_alpha   90.00
_cell.angle_beta   90.00
_cell.angle_gamma   90.00
#
_symmetry.space_group_name_H-M   'P 1'
#
loop_
_entity.id
_entity.type
_entity.pdbx_description
1 polymer ?
#
loop_
_entity_poly.entity_id
_entity_poly.type
_entity_poly.pdbx_seq_one_letter_code
_entity_poly.pdbx_strand_id
1 'polypeptide(L)'
;VLAILLMGDLNIFKIIKQNITIEDFKDNLNKQIATKLYEELEKGNSNINSILDNLSEEEQNHITAILAEDYEIDNVEKAIDDVMQSYEKDKLNERKFQILEILETTIDDNQKKVLEKELSEIIIHLAKIK
;
A
#
# COMPACT_ATOMS: atom_id res chain seq x y z
N VAL A 1 5.48 4.29 2.60
CA VAL A 1 5.12 3.21 3.54
C VAL A 1 6.33 2.64 4.24
N LEU A 2 7.41 2.34 3.52
CA LEU A 2 8.62 1.81 4.16
C LEU A 2 9.20 2.77 5.20
N ALA A 3 9.20 4.07 4.92
CA ALA A 3 9.67 5.07 5.88
C ALA A 3 8.88 5.03 7.19
N ILE A 4 7.58 4.83 7.12
CA ILE A 4 6.71 4.71 8.29
C ILE A 4 7.00 3.41 9.05
N LEU A 5 7.18 2.29 8.35
CA LEU A 5 7.54 1.00 8.96
C LEU A 5 8.89 1.07 9.66
N LEU A 6 9.84 1.83 9.12
CA LEU A 6 11.17 2.01 9.68
C LEU A 6 11.18 2.80 11.00
N MET A 7 10.07 3.42 11.38
CA MET A 7 9.92 4.06 12.69
C MET A 7 9.85 3.05 13.84
N GLY A 8 9.56 1.77 13.54
CA GLY A 8 9.55 0.69 14.53
C GLY A 8 8.40 0.72 15.52
N ASP A 9 7.32 1.42 15.23
CA ASP A 9 6.13 1.48 16.09
C ASP A 9 5.20 0.30 15.77
N LEU A 10 5.05 -0.61 16.72
CA LEU A 10 4.22 -1.81 16.54
C LEU A 10 2.74 -1.50 16.39
N ASN A 11 2.25 -0.44 17.01
CA ASN A 11 0.85 -0.03 16.88
C ASN A 11 0.56 0.48 15.47
N ILE A 12 1.47 1.28 14.93
CA ILE A 12 1.40 1.77 13.54
C ILE A 12 1.50 0.61 12.56
N PHE A 13 2.40 -0.35 12.82
CA PHE A 13 2.54 -1.54 12.00
C PHE A 13 1.23 -2.35 11.91
N LYS A 14 0.53 -2.51 13.03
CA LYS A 14 -0.76 -3.22 13.04
C LYS A 14 -1.79 -2.56 12.13
N ILE A 15 -1.84 -1.23 12.13
CA ILE A 15 -2.75 -0.47 11.27
C ILE A 15 -2.38 -0.68 9.79
N ILE A 16 -1.11 -0.57 9.46
CA ILE A 16 -0.61 -0.76 8.09
C ILE A 16 -0.88 -2.18 7.61
N LYS A 17 -0.57 -3.18 8.42
CA LYS A 17 -0.77 -4.59 8.09
C LYS A 17 -2.22 -4.93 7.76
N GLN A 18 -3.18 -4.32 8.45
CA GLN A 18 -4.60 -4.55 8.19
C GLN A 18 -5.06 -4.03 6.83
N ASN A 19 -4.39 -3.04 6.29
CA ASN A 19 -4.82 -2.31 5.09
C ASN A 19 -3.89 -2.50 3.90
N ILE A 20 -2.62 -2.78 4.14
CA ILE A 20 -1.59 -2.92 3.09
C ILE A 20 -0.92 -4.29 3.23
N THR A 21 -0.95 -5.07 2.16
CA THR A 21 -0.29 -6.37 2.09
C THR A 21 1.04 -6.26 1.36
N ILE A 22 1.87 -7.30 1.46
CA ILE A 22 3.14 -7.35 0.72
C ILE A 22 2.91 -7.21 -0.79
N GLU A 23 1.82 -7.77 -1.30
CA GLU A 23 1.47 -7.70 -2.72
C GLU A 23 1.16 -6.28 -3.22
N ASP A 24 0.83 -5.36 -2.32
CA ASP A 24 0.59 -3.97 -2.67
C ASP A 24 1.88 -3.20 -3.01
N PHE A 25 3.04 -3.73 -2.65
CA PHE A 25 4.34 -3.17 -3.04
C PHE A 25 4.68 -3.61 -4.46
N LYS A 26 4.77 -2.65 -5.37
CA LYS A 26 5.00 -2.92 -6.81
C LYS A 26 6.46 -3.09 -7.18
N ASP A 27 7.34 -2.39 -6.48
CA ASP A 27 8.78 -2.48 -6.69
C ASP A 27 9.33 -3.74 -6.01
N ASN A 28 10.10 -4.55 -6.73
CA ASN A 28 10.62 -5.82 -6.20
C ASN A 28 11.52 -5.60 -4.98
N LEU A 29 12.36 -4.59 -4.99
CA LEU A 29 13.24 -4.28 -3.86
C LEU A 29 12.44 -3.83 -2.64
N ASN A 30 11.47 -2.94 -2.83
CA ASN A 30 10.55 -2.51 -1.77
C ASN A 30 9.78 -3.71 -1.20
N LYS A 31 9.32 -4.61 -2.07
CA LYS A 31 8.59 -5.82 -1.66
C LYS A 31 9.46 -6.74 -0.80
N GLN A 32 10.72 -6.95 -1.18
CA GLN A 32 11.67 -7.74 -0.41
C GLN A 32 11.92 -7.15 0.98
N ILE A 33 12.14 -5.84 1.04
CA ILE A 33 12.36 -5.12 2.29
C ILE A 33 11.11 -5.19 3.17
N ALA A 34 9.94 -4.93 2.60
CA ALA A 34 8.67 -4.99 3.32
C ALA A 34 8.40 -6.38 3.89
N THR A 35 8.72 -7.44 3.14
CA THR A 35 8.56 -8.82 3.60
C THR A 35 9.38 -9.07 4.87
N LYS A 36 10.63 -8.64 4.87
CA LYS A 36 11.52 -8.81 6.04
C LYS A 36 11.07 -7.96 7.22
N LEU A 37 10.65 -6.72 6.97
CA LEU A 37 10.12 -5.84 8.02
C LEU A 37 8.85 -6.42 8.64
N TYR A 38 7.92 -6.91 7.83
CA TYR A 38 6.69 -7.50 8.31
C TYR A 38 6.96 -8.73 9.18
N GLU A 39 7.86 -9.60 8.76
CA GLU A 39 8.23 -10.79 9.53
C GLU A 39 8.78 -10.44 10.91
N GLU A 40 9.72 -9.49 10.97
CA GLU A 40 10.33 -9.09 12.22
C GLU A 40 9.37 -8.33 13.14
N LEU A 41 8.58 -7.43 12.58
CA LEU A 41 7.59 -6.68 13.36
C LEU A 41 6.48 -7.59 13.89
N GLU A 42 6.08 -8.63 13.14
CA GLU A 42 5.13 -9.62 13.62
C GLU A 42 5.64 -10.42 14.82
N LYS A 43 6.94 -10.66 14.88
CA LYS A 43 7.59 -11.30 16.04
C LYS A 43 7.72 -10.37 17.25
N GLY A 44 7.32 -9.11 17.09
CA GLY A 44 7.46 -8.09 18.13
C GLY A 44 8.83 -7.42 18.16
N ASN A 45 9.69 -7.70 17.18
CA ASN A 45 11.00 -7.05 17.10
C ASN A 45 10.86 -5.67 16.47
N SER A 46 10.94 -4.63 17.28
CA SER A 46 10.92 -3.23 16.85
C SER A 46 12.31 -2.60 16.79
N ASN A 47 13.37 -3.37 16.96
CA ASN A 47 14.74 -2.90 16.85
C ASN A 47 15.14 -2.81 15.38
N ILE A 48 14.95 -1.63 14.79
CA ILE A 48 15.22 -1.39 13.38
C ILE A 48 16.69 -1.66 13.01
N ASN A 49 17.63 -1.32 13.86
CA ASN A 49 19.03 -1.58 13.60
C ASN A 49 19.31 -3.08 13.43
N SER A 50 18.70 -3.92 14.26
CA SER A 50 18.81 -5.38 14.16
C SER A 50 18.20 -5.89 12.84
N ILE A 51 17.08 -5.32 12.43
CA ILE A 51 16.42 -5.67 11.16
C ILE A 51 17.31 -5.29 9.99
N LEU A 52 17.87 -4.08 10.00
CA LEU A 52 18.76 -3.59 8.94
C LEU A 52 20.02 -4.44 8.79
N ASP A 53 20.57 -4.94 9.88
CA ASP A 53 21.75 -5.81 9.85
C ASP A 53 21.52 -7.13 9.10
N ASN A 54 20.27 -7.57 9.01
CA ASN A 54 19.88 -8.79 8.31
C ASN A 54 19.56 -8.57 6.82
N LEU A 55 19.59 -7.33 6.35
CA LEU A 55 19.33 -7.01 4.97
C LEU A 55 20.58 -7.13 4.11
N SER A 56 20.40 -7.37 2.81
CA SER A 56 21.49 -7.34 1.84
C SER A 56 22.06 -5.93 1.70
N GLU A 57 23.27 -5.80 1.17
CA GLU A 57 23.90 -4.51 0.91
C GLU A 57 23.04 -3.62 0.01
N GLU A 58 22.45 -4.19 -1.05
CA GLU A 58 21.54 -3.47 -1.95
C GLU A 58 20.30 -2.96 -1.23
N GLU A 59 19.70 -3.78 -0.37
CA GLU A 59 18.55 -3.41 0.43
C GLU A 59 18.91 -2.31 1.45
N GLN A 60 20.06 -2.41 2.13
CA GLN A 60 20.54 -1.40 3.05
C GLN A 60 20.78 -0.05 2.36
N ASN A 61 21.38 -0.06 1.17
CA ASN A 61 21.62 1.14 0.39
C ASN A 61 20.31 1.80 -0.04
N HIS A 62 19.31 0.99 -0.41
CA HIS A 62 17.99 1.49 -0.77
C HIS A 62 17.29 2.17 0.41
N ILE A 63 17.36 1.57 1.60
CA ILE A 63 16.81 2.16 2.83
C ILE A 63 17.53 3.46 3.19
N THR A 64 18.85 3.48 3.08
CA THR A 64 19.64 4.68 3.32
C THR A 64 19.21 5.83 2.41
N ALA A 65 18.94 5.53 1.15
CA ALA A 65 18.43 6.51 0.18
C ALA A 65 17.04 7.03 0.58
N ILE A 66 16.16 6.14 1.04
CA ILE A 66 14.81 6.52 1.52
C ILE A 66 14.91 7.44 2.73
N LEU A 67 15.77 7.11 3.69
CA LEU A 67 15.92 7.90 4.93
C LEU A 67 16.64 9.23 4.67
N ALA A 68 17.47 9.30 3.62
CA ALA A 68 18.15 10.53 3.23
C ALA A 68 17.22 11.52 2.51
N GLU A 69 16.13 11.05 1.93
CA GLU A 69 15.08 11.94 1.47
C GLU A 69 14.46 12.63 2.68
N ASP A 70 14.31 13.94 2.59
CA ASP A 70 13.91 14.79 3.70
C ASP A 70 12.42 14.57 4.01
N TYR A 71 12.12 13.42 4.63
CA TYR A 71 10.77 13.08 5.07
C TYR A 71 10.54 13.64 6.47
N GLU A 72 10.09 14.87 6.55
CA GLU A 72 9.52 15.38 7.78
C GLU A 72 8.10 14.83 7.93
N ILE A 73 7.96 13.73 8.66
CA ILE A 73 6.65 13.21 9.01
C ILE A 73 6.24 13.88 10.32
N ASP A 74 5.71 15.10 10.22
CA ASP A 74 5.26 15.88 11.38
C ASP A 74 4.01 15.27 12.03
N ASN A 75 3.19 14.60 11.24
CA ASN A 75 1.96 13.96 11.72
C ASN A 75 1.84 12.57 11.10
N VAL A 76 2.18 11.56 11.90
CA VAL A 76 2.17 10.16 11.46
C VAL A 76 0.76 9.70 11.11
N GLU A 77 -0.25 10.07 11.89
CA GLU A 77 -1.64 9.68 11.63
C GLU A 77 -2.11 10.20 10.28
N LYS A 78 -1.82 11.46 9.98
CA LYS A 78 -2.15 12.05 8.68
C LYS A 78 -1.41 11.38 7.54
N ALA A 79 -0.12 11.07 7.73
CA ALA A 79 0.67 10.38 6.72
C ALA A 79 0.09 9.00 6.41
N ILE A 80 -0.36 8.26 7.43
CA ILE A 80 -1.02 6.97 7.26
C ILE A 80 -2.33 7.14 6.51
N ASP A 81 -3.16 8.10 6.90
CA ASP A 81 -4.44 8.36 6.24
C ASP A 81 -4.24 8.68 4.76
N ASP A 82 -3.27 9.52 4.43
CA ASP A 82 -2.94 9.89 3.05
C ASP A 82 -2.52 8.65 2.24
N VAL A 83 -1.69 7.79 2.82
CA VAL A 83 -1.26 6.54 2.18
C VAL A 83 -2.45 5.61 1.96
N MET A 84 -3.31 5.43 2.96
CA MET A 84 -4.50 4.58 2.85
C MET A 84 -5.45 5.07 1.76
N GLN A 85 -5.70 6.38 1.70
CA GLN A 85 -6.52 6.97 0.65
C GLN A 85 -5.93 6.75 -0.74
N SER A 86 -4.62 6.90 -0.88
CA SER A 86 -3.92 6.66 -2.15
C SER A 86 -4.08 5.21 -2.61
N TYR A 87 -3.87 4.24 -1.70
CA TYR A 87 -4.05 2.83 -2.03
C TYR A 87 -5.50 2.49 -2.37
N GLU A 88 -6.46 3.02 -1.62
CA GLU A 88 -7.88 2.83 -1.90
C GLU A 88 -8.25 3.37 -3.28
N LYS A 89 -7.78 4.56 -3.60
CA LYS A 89 -7.98 5.19 -4.91
C LYS A 89 -7.40 4.33 -6.03
N ASP A 90 -6.18 3.82 -5.86
CA ASP A 90 -5.53 2.97 -6.85
C ASP A 90 -6.30 1.67 -7.08
N LYS A 91 -6.76 1.02 -6.01
CA LYS A 91 -7.57 -0.19 -6.11
C LYS A 91 -8.90 0.04 -6.82
N LEU A 92 -9.56 1.15 -6.53
CA LEU A 92 -10.81 1.53 -7.19
C LEU A 92 -10.59 1.82 -8.68
N ASN A 93 -9.50 2.49 -9.03
CA ASN A 93 -9.15 2.75 -10.42
C ASN A 93 -8.84 1.45 -11.16
N GLU A 94 -8.11 0.52 -10.56
CA GLU A 94 -7.85 -0.80 -11.15
C GLU A 94 -9.16 -1.55 -11.42
N ARG A 95 -10.08 -1.56 -10.47
CA ARG A 95 -11.38 -2.21 -10.63
C ARG A 95 -12.19 -1.53 -11.73
N LYS A 96 -12.16 -0.21 -11.78
CA LYS A 96 -12.80 0.57 -12.84
C LYS A 96 -12.33 0.14 -14.24
N PHE A 97 -11.02 0.03 -14.43
CA PHE A 97 -10.45 -0.42 -15.70
C PHE A 97 -10.86 -1.86 -16.04
N GLN A 98 -10.84 -2.76 -15.06
CA GLN A 98 -11.28 -4.14 -15.23
C GLN A 98 -12.75 -4.20 -15.69
N ILE A 99 -13.62 -3.42 -15.08
CA ILE A 99 -15.04 -3.37 -15.45
C ILE A 99 -15.20 -2.88 -16.88
N LEU A 100 -14.49 -1.82 -17.27
CA LEU A 100 -14.54 -1.28 -18.62
C LEU A 100 -14.10 -2.32 -19.66
N GLU A 101 -13.03 -3.08 -19.39
CA GLU A 101 -12.58 -4.16 -20.26
C GLU A 101 -13.63 -5.28 -20.37
N ILE A 102 -14.22 -5.68 -19.25
CA ILE A 102 -15.26 -6.72 -19.23
C ILE A 102 -16.48 -6.27 -20.01
N LEU A 103 -16.90 -5.00 -19.86
CA LEU A 103 -18.04 -4.45 -20.57
C LEU A 103 -17.87 -4.45 -22.09
N GLU A 104 -16.65 -4.28 -22.59
CA GLU A 104 -16.35 -4.33 -24.03
C GLU A 104 -16.64 -5.70 -24.63
N THR A 105 -16.52 -6.78 -23.85
CA THR A 105 -16.68 -8.16 -24.30
C THR A 105 -17.95 -8.82 -23.79
N THR A 106 -18.70 -8.18 -22.90
CA THR A 106 -19.91 -8.76 -22.31
C THR A 106 -21.11 -8.61 -23.22
N ILE A 107 -21.80 -9.72 -23.49
CA ILE A 107 -22.99 -9.77 -24.33
C ILE A 107 -24.27 -9.82 -23.49
N ASP A 108 -24.18 -10.37 -22.26
CA ASP A 108 -25.30 -10.54 -21.34
C ASP A 108 -25.75 -9.20 -20.75
N ASP A 109 -26.98 -8.78 -21.05
CA ASP A 109 -27.54 -7.52 -20.56
C ASP A 109 -27.65 -7.44 -19.04
N ASN A 110 -27.93 -8.58 -18.37
CA ASN A 110 -28.02 -8.63 -16.92
C ASN A 110 -26.63 -8.38 -16.27
N GLN A 111 -25.58 -8.98 -16.82
CA GLN A 111 -24.22 -8.76 -16.37
C GLN A 111 -23.78 -7.31 -16.62
N LYS A 112 -24.15 -6.74 -17.78
CA LYS A 112 -23.86 -5.35 -18.08
C LYS A 112 -24.47 -4.42 -17.05
N LYS A 113 -25.74 -4.63 -16.68
CA LYS A 113 -26.42 -3.79 -15.67
C LYS A 113 -25.73 -3.86 -14.32
N VAL A 114 -25.30 -5.05 -13.87
CA VAL A 114 -24.60 -5.23 -12.61
C VAL A 114 -23.26 -4.50 -12.63
N LEU A 115 -22.49 -4.65 -13.72
CA LEU A 115 -21.19 -4.01 -13.88
C LEU A 115 -21.30 -2.48 -14.00
N GLU A 116 -22.29 -1.99 -14.72
CA GLU A 116 -22.55 -0.56 -14.85
C GLU A 116 -22.94 0.07 -13.52
N LYS A 117 -23.70 -0.63 -12.70
CA LYS A 117 -24.03 -0.19 -11.34
C LYS A 117 -22.80 -0.11 -10.47
N GLU A 118 -21.96 -1.14 -10.48
CA GLU A 118 -20.69 -1.16 -9.73
C GLU A 118 -19.78 -0.02 -10.19
N LEU A 119 -19.67 0.19 -11.51
CA LEU A 119 -18.88 1.27 -12.09
C LEU A 119 -19.36 2.64 -11.61
N SER A 120 -20.67 2.88 -11.60
CA SER A 120 -21.26 4.13 -11.11
C SER A 120 -20.91 4.35 -9.63
N GLU A 121 -21.03 3.31 -8.81
CA GLU A 121 -20.68 3.37 -7.39
C GLU A 121 -19.20 3.71 -7.18
N ILE A 122 -18.31 3.12 -7.98
CA ILE A 122 -16.87 3.39 -7.94
C ILE A 122 -16.59 4.85 -8.33
N ILE A 123 -17.20 5.35 -9.38
CA ILE A 123 -17.01 6.73 -9.84
C ILE A 123 -17.44 7.72 -8.75
N ILE A 124 -18.58 7.47 -8.12
CA ILE A 124 -19.08 8.29 -7.02
C ILE A 124 -18.10 8.24 -5.84
N HIS A 125 -17.62 7.06 -5.48
CA HIS A 125 -16.68 6.88 -4.39
C HIS A 125 -15.36 7.61 -4.67
N LEU A 126 -14.81 7.48 -5.88
CA LEU A 126 -13.59 8.17 -6.30
C LEU A 126 -13.74 9.69 -6.23
N ALA A 127 -14.91 10.23 -6.56
CA ALA A 127 -15.17 11.65 -6.47
C ALA A 127 -15.15 12.19 -5.04
N LYS A 128 -15.41 11.33 -4.05
CA LYS A 128 -15.37 11.69 -2.62
C LYS A 128 -13.98 11.59 -2.00
N ILE A 129 -13.08 10.84 -2.61
CA ILE A 129 -11.69 10.71 -2.16
C ILE A 129 -10.91 11.93 -2.69
N LYS A 130 -10.30 12.67 -1.80
CA LYS A 130 -9.53 13.86 -2.16
C LYS A 130 -8.10 13.55 -2.50
#